data_efc4a53fea8723494603bd5036b49b76
#
_entry.id   efc4a53fea8723494603bd5036b49b76
#
_cell.length_a   1.000
_cell.length_b   1.000
_cell.length_c   1.000
_cell.angle_alpha   90.00
_cell.angle_beta   90.00
_cell.angle_gamma   90.00
#
_symmetry.space_group_name_H-M   'P 1'
#
loop_
_entity.id
_entity.type
_entity.pdbx_description
1 polymer ?
#
loop_
_entity_poly.entity_id
_entity_poly.type
_entity_poly.pdbx_seq_one_letter_code
_entity_poly.pdbx_strand_id
1 'polypeptide(L)'
;MTERFDTAFHPFVIPFLAGMAFVLAVCLIKAAIVVRELDKADRRKWILSLIHPNIIIKNGIDIILDCLIHVRLWKRNRLLGFMHSSIAFGWFMIILLGHLQVLIYCPERLSTFYYPIFFDYFIEGGQYTWISRMLDAFLLLVLAGISLAVIKRIWSRLFGMRRTTRPTFYNLIGLYSLWAIFPLRFLAEQCARAGDLSVAPWWAYSISLCTFMVVLPFGRYLHIPAEMLLITFRNAGLEIKKPHKGMARVQADSCPNCGVCIDACPMNADPANLKDSTVYLTRQLRRGNAERVREISDKCMLCGKCTQVCQVGVDGPKLRILARAARKYRINPDFSNAGTGGGVRAVNKVLYFSGCMTALTPRIGLSVESVLKKAGIDYEWMDRDGGLCCGRPLHTAGRLKEAAGLVRRNEELIVGSGAAVLLVSCPICYREFKERYRLPGIRIVHYTDYFCELMEKGLLNFEKSDVCYVFHDPCELGRGCGIYDTPRRLISKAASIAEAPKNREESICCGGSLGSLSLDFRRREKITQASLENLYGSKADAIVTACPLCLSTFARYSDRPVKDLAQIVDEQTKPI
;
A
#
# COMPACT_ATOMS: atom_id res chain seq x y z
N MET A 1 47.91 -18.19 5.80
CA MET A 1 47.00 -18.86 4.84
C MET A 1 47.70 -18.94 3.52
N THR A 2 48.00 -20.12 3.04
CA THR A 2 48.55 -20.28 1.67
C THR A 2 47.42 -20.34 0.66
N GLU A 3 47.57 -19.61 -0.45
CA GLU A 3 46.62 -19.72 -1.58
C GLU A 3 46.71 -21.11 -2.18
N ARG A 4 45.55 -21.71 -2.49
CA ARG A 4 45.44 -23.10 -3.00
C ARG A 4 46.07 -23.25 -4.38
N PHE A 5 46.19 -22.16 -5.13
CA PHE A 5 46.75 -22.12 -6.48
C PHE A 5 47.49 -20.79 -6.72
N ASP A 6 48.55 -20.79 -7.49
CA ASP A 6 49.28 -19.59 -7.92
C ASP A 6 48.41 -18.57 -8.66
N THR A 7 47.24 -18.99 -9.15
CA THR A 7 46.26 -18.13 -9.82
C THR A 7 44.99 -18.03 -8.99
N ALA A 8 44.67 -16.85 -8.47
CA ALA A 8 43.41 -16.54 -7.77
C ALA A 8 42.16 -16.55 -8.70
N PHE A 9 42.19 -17.35 -9.78
CA PHE A 9 41.11 -17.45 -10.76
C PHE A 9 40.93 -18.90 -11.22
N HIS A 10 39.66 -19.31 -11.28
CA HIS A 10 39.27 -20.57 -11.87
C HIS A 10 38.06 -20.39 -12.81
N PRO A 11 37.96 -21.13 -13.92
CA PRO A 11 36.92 -20.96 -14.95
C PRO A 11 35.47 -21.03 -14.42
N PHE A 12 35.18 -21.74 -13.31
CA PHE A 12 33.82 -21.76 -12.74
C PHE A 12 33.35 -20.38 -12.25
N VAL A 13 34.22 -19.38 -12.09
CA VAL A 13 33.86 -18.00 -11.72
C VAL A 13 33.18 -17.27 -12.91
N ILE A 14 33.46 -17.69 -14.16
CA ILE A 14 32.94 -17.02 -15.35
C ILE A 14 31.43 -16.91 -15.40
N PRO A 15 30.62 -17.96 -15.12
CA PRO A 15 29.17 -17.85 -15.12
C PRO A 15 28.68 -16.78 -14.11
N PHE A 16 29.25 -16.75 -12.90
CA PHE A 16 28.91 -15.73 -11.90
C PHE A 16 29.19 -14.31 -12.39
N LEU A 17 30.37 -14.06 -12.96
CA LEU A 17 30.76 -12.73 -13.49
C LEU A 17 29.85 -12.31 -14.65
N ALA A 18 29.55 -13.23 -15.57
CA ALA A 18 28.63 -12.97 -16.66
C ALA A 18 27.22 -12.61 -16.18
N GLY A 19 26.69 -13.38 -15.23
CA GLY A 19 25.40 -13.12 -14.61
C GLY A 19 25.36 -11.77 -13.88
N MET A 20 26.41 -11.43 -13.12
CA MET A 20 26.55 -10.16 -12.41
C MET A 20 26.59 -8.97 -13.39
N ALA A 21 27.42 -9.02 -14.41
CA ALA A 21 27.51 -7.99 -15.43
C ALA A 21 26.17 -7.79 -16.15
N PHE A 22 25.49 -8.90 -16.49
CA PHE A 22 24.18 -8.86 -17.14
C PHE A 22 23.11 -8.20 -16.25
N VAL A 23 22.96 -8.65 -14.98
CA VAL A 23 21.92 -8.11 -14.09
C VAL A 23 22.15 -6.63 -13.80
N LEU A 24 23.40 -6.22 -13.56
CA LEU A 24 23.76 -4.82 -13.35
C LEU A 24 23.40 -3.97 -14.56
N ALA A 25 23.84 -4.38 -15.77
CA ALA A 25 23.54 -3.66 -16.99
C ALA A 25 22.03 -3.49 -17.23
N VAL A 26 21.26 -4.57 -17.11
CA VAL A 26 19.81 -4.52 -17.34
C VAL A 26 19.08 -3.71 -16.26
N CYS A 27 19.47 -3.83 -14.99
CA CYS A 27 18.86 -3.04 -13.91
C CYS A 27 19.19 -1.54 -14.05
N LEU A 28 20.42 -1.18 -14.43
CA LEU A 28 20.81 0.20 -14.69
C LEU A 28 20.06 0.79 -15.88
N ILE A 29 19.92 0.03 -16.99
CA ILE A 29 19.13 0.44 -18.15
C ILE A 29 17.67 0.68 -17.74
N LYS A 30 17.04 -0.24 -17.00
CA LYS A 30 15.65 -0.08 -16.50
C LYS A 30 15.51 1.14 -15.59
N ALA A 31 16.44 1.35 -14.66
CA ALA A 31 16.43 2.51 -13.79
C ALA A 31 16.59 3.82 -14.59
N ALA A 32 17.50 3.85 -15.56
CA ALA A 32 17.70 5.01 -16.44
C ALA A 32 16.44 5.34 -17.26
N ILE A 33 15.75 4.31 -17.80
CA ILE A 33 14.47 4.50 -18.51
C ILE A 33 13.45 5.15 -17.58
N VAL A 34 13.28 4.62 -16.38
CA VAL A 34 12.33 5.15 -15.40
C VAL A 34 12.64 6.60 -15.03
N VAL A 35 13.92 6.92 -14.77
CA VAL A 35 14.35 8.29 -14.43
C VAL A 35 14.13 9.27 -15.60
N ARG A 36 14.35 8.80 -16.86
CA ARG A 36 14.05 9.61 -18.05
C ARG A 36 12.55 9.87 -18.23
N GLU A 37 11.69 8.97 -17.79
CA GLU A 37 10.22 9.11 -17.84
C GLU A 37 9.66 10.10 -16.81
N LEU A 38 10.43 10.46 -15.77
CA LEU A 38 10.07 11.50 -14.79
C LEU A 38 10.04 12.88 -15.46
N ASP A 39 9.15 13.75 -14.98
CA ASP A 39 9.14 15.15 -15.36
C ASP A 39 10.44 15.83 -14.86
N LYS A 40 10.86 16.93 -15.53
CA LYS A 40 12.10 17.65 -15.18
C LYS A 40 12.15 18.05 -13.70
N ALA A 41 11.02 18.53 -13.16
CA ALA A 41 10.92 18.92 -11.75
C ALA A 41 11.09 17.74 -10.80
N ASP A 42 10.42 16.61 -11.05
CA ASP A 42 10.52 15.39 -10.23
C ASP A 42 11.92 14.79 -10.29
N ARG A 43 12.53 14.78 -11.47
CA ARG A 43 13.92 14.30 -11.63
C ARG A 43 14.90 15.15 -10.82
N ARG A 44 14.80 16.49 -10.91
CA ARG A 44 15.63 17.41 -10.10
C ARG A 44 15.40 17.18 -8.60
N LYS A 45 14.15 17.07 -8.17
CA LYS A 45 13.79 16.82 -6.78
C LYS A 45 14.40 15.51 -6.27
N TRP A 46 14.33 14.44 -7.04
CA TRP A 46 14.94 13.17 -6.70
C TRP A 46 16.47 13.24 -6.63
N ILE A 47 17.14 13.82 -7.64
CA ILE A 47 18.61 13.98 -7.63
C ILE A 47 19.05 14.77 -6.40
N LEU A 48 18.39 15.89 -6.08
CA LEU A 48 18.70 16.67 -4.88
C LEU A 48 18.48 15.88 -3.59
N SER A 49 17.49 14.98 -3.56
CA SER A 49 17.24 14.13 -2.40
C SER A 49 18.37 13.11 -2.15
N LEU A 50 19.10 12.69 -3.19
CA LEU A 50 20.21 11.73 -3.08
C LEU A 50 21.49 12.35 -2.47
N ILE A 51 21.58 13.67 -2.39
CA ILE A 51 22.70 14.38 -1.77
C ILE A 51 22.34 15.00 -0.41
N HIS A 52 21.06 14.95 -0.01
CA HIS A 52 20.59 15.52 1.25
C HIS A 52 20.78 14.51 2.40
N PRO A 53 21.63 14.81 3.42
CA PRO A 53 22.05 13.85 4.45
C PRO A 53 20.87 13.15 5.15
N ASN A 54 19.86 13.90 5.60
CA ASN A 54 18.69 13.34 6.29
C ASN A 54 17.89 12.37 5.41
N ILE A 55 17.80 12.62 4.10
CA ILE A 55 17.09 11.74 3.16
C ILE A 55 17.93 10.51 2.86
N ILE A 56 19.26 10.63 2.78
CA ILE A 56 20.17 9.48 2.61
C ILE A 56 20.04 8.53 3.79
N ILE A 57 20.12 9.05 5.02
CA ILE A 57 19.96 8.26 6.25
C ILE A 57 18.58 7.58 6.25
N LYS A 58 17.53 8.34 5.96
CA LYS A 58 16.17 7.81 5.88
C LYS A 58 16.03 6.71 4.82
N ASN A 59 16.60 6.91 3.63
CA ASN A 59 16.62 5.87 2.58
C ASN A 59 17.31 4.60 3.07
N GLY A 60 18.46 4.72 3.72
CA GLY A 60 19.20 3.59 4.28
C GLY A 60 18.36 2.82 5.32
N ILE A 61 17.78 3.53 6.27
CA ILE A 61 16.91 2.93 7.31
C ILE A 61 15.70 2.23 6.67
N ASP A 62 14.98 2.90 5.76
CA ASP A 62 13.79 2.35 5.13
C ASP A 62 14.13 1.12 4.25
N ILE A 63 15.27 1.12 3.56
CA ILE A 63 15.76 -0.03 2.80
C ILE A 63 16.06 -1.22 3.74
N ILE A 64 16.75 -0.99 4.85
CA ILE A 64 17.03 -2.04 5.83
C ILE A 64 15.72 -2.60 6.40
N LEU A 65 14.81 -1.74 6.83
CA LEU A 65 13.56 -2.15 7.47
C LEU A 65 12.58 -2.84 6.50
N ASP A 66 12.43 -2.33 5.28
CA ASP A 66 11.45 -2.86 4.31
C ASP A 66 12.03 -3.97 3.43
N CYS A 67 13.31 -3.88 2.97
CA CYS A 67 13.90 -4.85 2.03
C CYS A 67 14.68 -5.99 2.71
N LEU A 68 15.29 -5.79 3.89
CA LEU A 68 16.04 -6.83 4.58
C LEU A 68 15.25 -7.44 5.74
N ILE A 69 14.69 -6.61 6.65
CA ILE A 69 13.97 -7.06 7.83
C ILE A 69 12.50 -7.37 7.53
N HIS A 70 11.93 -6.75 6.48
CA HIS A 70 10.53 -6.93 6.08
C HIS A 70 9.51 -6.64 7.21
N VAL A 71 9.67 -5.51 7.92
CA VAL A 71 8.87 -5.15 9.11
C VAL A 71 7.36 -5.21 8.85
N ARG A 72 6.91 -4.82 7.65
CA ARG A 72 5.48 -4.89 7.27
C ARG A 72 4.96 -6.33 7.20
N LEU A 73 5.81 -7.30 6.82
CA LEU A 73 5.47 -8.71 6.83
C LEU A 73 5.35 -9.26 8.25
N TRP A 74 6.29 -8.91 9.13
CA TRP A 74 6.27 -9.32 10.54
C TRP A 74 5.01 -8.86 11.25
N LYS A 75 4.56 -7.62 11.03
CA LYS A 75 3.31 -7.09 11.59
C LYS A 75 2.08 -7.85 11.12
N ARG A 76 2.12 -8.45 9.93
CA ARG A 76 0.98 -9.15 9.34
C ARG A 76 0.96 -10.65 9.67
N ASN A 77 2.08 -11.33 9.51
CA ASN A 77 2.24 -12.76 9.75
C ASN A 77 3.70 -13.04 10.12
N ARG A 78 3.92 -13.46 11.38
CA ARG A 78 5.26 -13.69 11.93
C ARG A 78 6.04 -14.75 11.15
N LEU A 79 5.38 -15.86 10.76
CA LEU A 79 6.01 -16.93 9.99
C LEU A 79 6.44 -16.47 8.59
N LEU A 80 5.59 -15.68 7.92
CA LEU A 80 5.91 -15.10 6.61
C LEU A 80 7.03 -14.06 6.74
N GLY A 81 7.01 -13.25 7.79
CA GLY A 81 8.07 -12.30 8.11
C GLY A 81 9.40 -13.00 8.31
N PHE A 82 9.45 -14.02 9.19
CA PHE A 82 10.66 -14.82 9.43
C PHE A 82 11.20 -15.45 8.14
N MET A 83 10.35 -16.11 7.36
CA MET A 83 10.74 -16.72 6.07
C MET A 83 11.43 -15.74 5.12
N HIS A 84 10.87 -14.52 4.95
CA HIS A 84 11.46 -13.54 4.06
C HIS A 84 12.72 -12.88 4.64
N SER A 85 12.68 -12.52 5.92
CA SER A 85 13.83 -11.89 6.58
C SER A 85 15.03 -12.83 6.66
N SER A 86 14.82 -14.11 6.98
CA SER A 86 15.90 -15.09 7.03
C SER A 86 16.61 -15.25 5.68
N ILE A 87 15.86 -15.23 4.57
CA ILE A 87 16.47 -15.29 3.24
C ILE A 87 17.18 -13.97 2.90
N ALA A 88 16.50 -12.83 3.02
CA ALA A 88 17.04 -11.55 2.57
C ALA A 88 18.19 -11.06 3.46
N PHE A 89 17.96 -11.02 4.77
CA PHE A 89 18.98 -10.58 5.72
C PHE A 89 20.14 -11.58 5.81
N GLY A 90 19.84 -12.89 5.82
CA GLY A 90 20.87 -13.94 5.84
C GLY A 90 21.76 -13.86 4.59
N TRP A 91 21.19 -13.68 3.40
CA TRP A 91 21.97 -13.53 2.17
C TRP A 91 22.82 -12.26 2.19
N PHE A 92 22.26 -11.14 2.63
CA PHE A 92 23.01 -9.90 2.82
C PHE A 92 24.21 -10.10 3.76
N MET A 93 23.99 -10.76 4.90
CA MET A 93 25.07 -11.04 5.87
C MET A 93 26.13 -11.99 5.33
N ILE A 94 25.76 -12.98 4.53
CA ILE A 94 26.73 -13.85 3.84
C ILE A 94 27.63 -13.05 2.91
N ILE A 95 27.08 -12.11 2.14
CA ILE A 95 27.87 -11.24 1.25
C ILE A 95 28.78 -10.33 2.07
N LEU A 96 28.24 -9.67 3.10
CA LEU A 96 28.98 -8.75 3.96
C LEU A 96 30.14 -9.44 4.69
N LEU A 97 29.86 -10.58 5.31
CA LEU A 97 30.87 -11.36 6.05
C LEU A 97 31.91 -11.97 5.11
N GLY A 98 31.52 -12.37 3.88
CA GLY A 98 32.47 -12.83 2.87
C GLY A 98 33.47 -11.73 2.48
N HIS A 99 33.01 -10.47 2.32
CA HIS A 99 33.89 -9.34 2.08
C HIS A 99 34.76 -9.02 3.30
N LEU A 100 34.21 -9.10 4.51
CA LEU A 100 34.97 -8.93 5.74
C LEU A 100 36.05 -10.02 5.89
N GLN A 101 35.75 -11.24 5.53
CA GLN A 101 36.69 -12.36 5.54
C GLN A 101 37.88 -12.09 4.59
N VAL A 102 37.60 -11.63 3.36
CA VAL A 102 38.66 -11.24 2.41
C VAL A 102 39.46 -10.05 2.95
N LEU A 103 38.81 -9.04 3.51
CA LEU A 103 39.49 -7.86 4.06
C LEU A 103 40.48 -8.23 5.18
N ILE A 104 40.13 -9.19 6.02
CA ILE A 104 40.97 -9.59 7.18
C ILE A 104 42.09 -10.56 6.75
N TYR A 105 41.80 -11.50 5.86
CA TYR A 105 42.73 -12.60 5.57
C TYR A 105 43.49 -12.47 4.26
N CYS A 106 42.95 -11.75 3.27
CA CYS A 106 43.53 -11.56 1.95
C CYS A 106 43.20 -10.14 1.41
N PRO A 107 43.61 -9.05 2.08
CA PRO A 107 43.21 -7.68 1.74
C PRO A 107 43.60 -7.26 0.32
N GLU A 108 44.67 -7.83 -0.24
CA GLU A 108 45.11 -7.62 -1.63
C GLU A 108 44.12 -8.11 -2.67
N ARG A 109 43.22 -9.03 -2.29
CA ARG A 109 42.16 -9.61 -3.17
C ARG A 109 40.80 -8.90 -3.03
N LEU A 110 40.68 -7.90 -2.18
CA LEU A 110 39.41 -7.21 -1.89
C LEU A 110 38.80 -6.55 -3.13
N SER A 111 39.63 -6.10 -4.08
CA SER A 111 39.17 -5.52 -5.35
C SER A 111 38.55 -6.54 -6.30
N THR A 112 38.66 -7.83 -6.00
CA THR A 112 38.21 -8.94 -6.86
C THR A 112 36.81 -9.38 -6.44
N PHE A 113 35.76 -8.92 -7.16
CA PHE A 113 34.35 -9.11 -6.81
C PHE A 113 33.90 -10.56 -6.58
N TYR A 114 34.55 -11.53 -7.18
CA TYR A 114 34.21 -12.95 -7.04
C TYR A 114 34.90 -13.61 -5.85
N TYR A 115 36.03 -13.09 -5.40
CA TYR A 115 36.83 -13.73 -4.34
C TYR A 115 36.03 -13.94 -3.05
N PRO A 116 35.24 -12.95 -2.55
CA PRO A 116 34.40 -13.16 -1.36
C PRO A 116 33.32 -14.24 -1.53
N ILE A 117 32.90 -14.50 -2.75
CA ILE A 117 31.84 -15.48 -3.05
C ILE A 117 32.37 -16.91 -3.10
N PHE A 118 33.66 -17.09 -3.45
CA PHE A 118 34.33 -18.36 -3.67
C PHE A 118 35.53 -18.55 -2.73
N PHE A 119 35.59 -17.82 -1.62
CA PHE A 119 36.71 -17.73 -0.70
C PHE A 119 37.23 -19.11 -0.25
N ASP A 120 36.34 -20.00 0.21
CA ASP A 120 36.70 -21.32 0.73
C ASP A 120 37.32 -22.26 -0.32
N TYR A 121 37.15 -21.96 -1.60
CA TYR A 121 37.85 -22.67 -2.69
C TYR A 121 39.31 -22.23 -2.85
N PHE A 122 39.55 -20.90 -2.79
CA PHE A 122 40.87 -20.33 -3.07
C PHE A 122 41.85 -20.41 -1.88
N ILE A 123 41.37 -20.70 -0.68
CA ILE A 123 42.20 -20.84 0.52
C ILE A 123 42.44 -22.31 0.84
N GLU A 124 43.71 -22.70 0.87
CA GLU A 124 44.10 -24.07 1.19
C GLU A 124 43.76 -24.41 2.64
N GLY A 125 43.15 -25.61 2.83
CA GLY A 125 42.84 -26.15 4.15
C GLY A 125 41.61 -25.52 4.84
N GLY A 126 40.87 -24.62 4.15
CA GLY A 126 39.61 -24.06 4.64
C GLY A 126 39.62 -23.73 6.12
N GLN A 127 40.60 -22.92 6.58
CA GLN A 127 40.74 -22.65 8.01
C GLN A 127 39.43 -22.15 8.60
N TYR A 128 38.87 -22.94 9.51
CA TYR A 128 37.62 -22.66 10.18
C TYR A 128 37.78 -21.49 11.14
N THR A 129 37.66 -20.29 10.61
CA THR A 129 37.76 -19.05 11.38
C THR A 129 36.45 -18.75 12.10
N TRP A 130 36.47 -17.79 13.04
CA TRP A 130 35.23 -17.31 13.66
C TRP A 130 34.24 -16.73 12.65
N ILE A 131 34.74 -16.10 11.55
CA ILE A 131 33.91 -15.58 10.45
C ILE A 131 33.24 -16.74 9.71
N SER A 132 33.97 -17.83 9.44
CA SER A 132 33.40 -19.01 8.80
C SER A 132 32.24 -19.62 9.61
N ARG A 133 32.36 -19.62 10.96
CA ARG A 133 31.25 -20.06 11.83
C ARG A 133 30.03 -19.16 11.72
N MET A 134 30.24 -17.84 11.62
CA MET A 134 29.14 -16.89 11.41
C MET A 134 28.52 -17.08 10.03
N LEU A 135 29.32 -17.29 8.98
CA LEU A 135 28.82 -17.58 7.63
C LEU A 135 27.95 -18.84 7.62
N ASP A 136 28.40 -19.92 8.29
CA ASP A 136 27.60 -21.15 8.43
C ASP A 136 26.28 -20.89 9.15
N ALA A 137 26.28 -20.12 10.23
CA ALA A 137 25.04 -19.78 10.95
C ALA A 137 24.05 -19.01 10.07
N PHE A 138 24.54 -18.03 9.29
CA PHE A 138 23.68 -17.32 8.34
C PHE A 138 23.25 -18.19 7.15
N LEU A 139 24.10 -19.08 6.68
CA LEU A 139 23.74 -20.05 5.64
C LEU A 139 22.63 -21.00 6.12
N LEU A 140 22.73 -21.53 7.35
CA LEU A 140 21.68 -22.33 7.97
C LEU A 140 20.38 -21.54 8.16
N LEU A 141 20.48 -20.26 8.55
CA LEU A 141 19.32 -19.36 8.65
C LEU A 141 18.62 -19.20 7.30
N VAL A 142 19.38 -19.01 6.21
CA VAL A 142 18.84 -18.92 4.85
C VAL A 142 18.20 -20.24 4.42
N LEU A 143 18.86 -21.37 4.69
CA LEU A 143 18.31 -22.71 4.39
C LEU A 143 16.99 -22.97 5.12
N ALA A 144 16.87 -22.55 6.39
CA ALA A 144 15.62 -22.61 7.13
C ALA A 144 14.52 -21.75 6.46
N GLY A 145 14.87 -20.54 6.02
CA GLY A 145 13.95 -19.67 5.27
C GLY A 145 13.49 -20.27 3.94
N ILE A 146 14.40 -20.88 3.19
CA ILE A 146 14.11 -21.59 1.94
C ILE A 146 13.19 -22.79 2.19
N SER A 147 13.47 -23.59 3.23
CA SER A 147 12.62 -24.72 3.62
C SER A 147 11.18 -24.26 3.92
N LEU A 148 11.02 -23.15 4.65
CA LEU A 148 9.71 -22.53 4.87
C LEU A 148 9.08 -22.04 3.56
N ALA A 149 9.86 -21.54 2.60
CA ALA A 149 9.34 -21.12 1.30
C ALA A 149 8.84 -22.32 0.46
N VAL A 150 9.49 -23.48 0.57
CA VAL A 150 9.03 -24.75 -0.01
C VAL A 150 7.73 -25.19 0.66
N ILE A 151 7.68 -25.20 1.99
CA ILE A 151 6.48 -25.54 2.78
C ILE A 151 5.32 -24.62 2.39
N LYS A 152 5.56 -23.31 2.31
CA LYS A 152 4.56 -22.34 1.84
C LYS A 152 4.03 -22.67 0.44
N ARG A 153 4.86 -23.19 -0.43
CA ARG A 153 4.45 -23.57 -1.79
C ARG A 153 3.44 -24.71 -1.76
N ILE A 154 3.60 -25.65 -0.83
CA ILE A 154 2.73 -26.82 -0.65
C ILE A 154 1.50 -26.44 0.18
N TRP A 155 1.69 -25.75 1.31
CA TRP A 155 0.66 -25.40 2.29
C TRP A 155 0.54 -23.89 2.52
N SER A 156 0.14 -23.14 1.49
CA SER A 156 0.02 -21.67 1.56
C SER A 156 -0.92 -21.16 2.67
N ARG A 157 -1.89 -21.98 3.10
CA ARG A 157 -2.85 -21.63 4.15
C ARG A 157 -2.18 -21.44 5.52
N LEU A 158 -1.11 -22.17 5.83
CA LEU A 158 -0.32 -22.00 7.06
C LEU A 158 0.28 -20.58 7.17
N PHE A 159 0.53 -19.94 6.04
CA PHE A 159 1.05 -18.58 5.94
C PHE A 159 -0.06 -17.52 5.79
N GLY A 160 -1.31 -17.86 6.14
CA GLY A 160 -2.45 -16.95 6.04
C GLY A 160 -2.83 -16.54 4.61
N MET A 161 -2.43 -17.33 3.60
CA MET A 161 -2.71 -17.06 2.19
C MET A 161 -3.66 -18.13 1.62
N ARG A 162 -4.89 -17.71 1.34
CA ARG A 162 -5.89 -18.61 0.71
C ARG A 162 -5.67 -18.75 -0.79
N ARG A 163 -5.19 -17.68 -1.43
CA ARG A 163 -5.03 -17.60 -2.89
C ARG A 163 -3.66 -17.03 -3.25
N THR A 164 -3.00 -17.67 -4.21
CA THR A 164 -1.71 -17.24 -4.73
C THR A 164 -1.79 -17.05 -6.24
N THR A 165 -0.87 -16.28 -6.81
CA THR A 165 -0.79 -16.11 -8.25
C THR A 165 -0.07 -17.30 -8.90
N ARG A 166 -0.53 -17.72 -10.08
CA ARG A 166 0.22 -18.71 -10.89
C ARG A 166 1.55 -18.09 -11.34
N PRO A 167 2.69 -18.77 -11.12
CA PRO A 167 3.99 -18.29 -11.57
C PRO A 167 4.08 -18.36 -13.09
N THR A 168 4.86 -17.47 -13.69
CA THR A 168 5.27 -17.56 -15.10
C THR A 168 6.49 -18.46 -15.22
N PHE A 169 6.88 -18.85 -16.45
CA PHE A 169 8.06 -19.67 -16.73
C PHE A 169 9.33 -19.08 -16.11
N TYR A 170 9.61 -17.80 -16.35
CA TYR A 170 10.76 -17.11 -15.75
C TYR A 170 10.74 -17.10 -14.21
N ASN A 171 9.55 -17.00 -13.61
CA ASN A 171 9.43 -17.07 -12.16
C ASN A 171 9.74 -18.46 -11.58
N LEU A 172 9.48 -19.53 -12.34
CA LEU A 172 9.82 -20.90 -11.95
C LEU A 172 11.33 -21.12 -12.03
N ILE A 173 11.96 -20.73 -13.14
CA ILE A 173 13.42 -20.83 -13.27
C ILE A 173 14.10 -20.07 -12.14
N GLY A 174 13.73 -18.79 -11.90
CA GLY A 174 14.30 -18.00 -10.83
C GLY A 174 14.03 -18.57 -9.42
N LEU A 175 12.90 -19.27 -9.22
CA LEU A 175 12.61 -19.92 -7.96
C LEU A 175 13.51 -21.14 -7.72
N TYR A 176 13.63 -22.01 -8.70
CA TYR A 176 14.44 -23.21 -8.58
C TYR A 176 15.93 -22.91 -8.52
N SER A 177 16.41 -21.93 -9.30
CA SER A 177 17.81 -21.50 -9.20
C SER A 177 18.10 -20.87 -7.81
N LEU A 178 17.21 -20.05 -7.26
CA LEU A 178 17.34 -19.50 -5.91
C LEU A 178 17.37 -20.61 -4.84
N TRP A 179 16.52 -21.61 -4.98
CA TRP A 179 16.50 -22.76 -4.05
C TRP A 179 17.75 -23.65 -4.19
N ALA A 180 18.39 -23.70 -5.34
CA ALA A 180 19.61 -24.46 -5.58
C ALA A 180 20.87 -23.74 -5.05
N ILE A 181 20.93 -22.41 -5.12
CA ILE A 181 22.12 -21.61 -4.77
C ILE A 181 22.67 -21.98 -3.39
N PHE A 182 21.84 -21.97 -2.36
CA PHE A 182 22.31 -22.12 -0.97
C PHE A 182 22.67 -23.57 -0.59
N PRO A 183 21.89 -24.59 -0.97
CA PRO A 183 22.32 -25.97 -0.77
C PRO A 183 23.60 -26.33 -1.52
N LEU A 184 23.76 -25.83 -2.78
CA LEU A 184 24.97 -26.05 -3.56
C LEU A 184 26.18 -25.33 -2.96
N ARG A 185 26.00 -24.11 -2.45
CA ARG A 185 27.03 -23.40 -1.71
C ARG A 185 27.45 -24.21 -0.47
N PHE A 186 26.48 -24.64 0.33
CA PHE A 186 26.76 -25.46 1.53
C PHE A 186 27.56 -26.71 1.16
N LEU A 187 27.13 -27.43 0.13
CA LEU A 187 27.84 -28.62 -0.36
C LEU A 187 29.27 -28.30 -0.79
N ALA A 188 29.46 -27.25 -1.59
CA ALA A 188 30.76 -26.83 -2.09
C ALA A 188 31.72 -26.44 -0.94
N GLU A 189 31.25 -25.73 0.07
CA GLU A 189 32.02 -25.35 1.25
C GLU A 189 32.41 -26.59 2.09
N GLN A 190 31.48 -27.55 2.28
CA GLN A 190 31.76 -28.78 3.02
C GLN A 190 32.80 -29.66 2.29
N CYS A 191 32.69 -29.81 0.95
CA CYS A 191 33.70 -30.51 0.14
C CYS A 191 35.08 -29.85 0.27
N ALA A 192 35.15 -28.51 0.15
CA ALA A 192 36.40 -27.77 0.28
C ALA A 192 37.07 -27.97 1.65
N ARG A 193 36.28 -27.96 2.73
CA ARG A 193 36.75 -28.16 4.10
C ARG A 193 37.21 -29.61 4.37
N ALA A 194 36.56 -30.57 3.71
CA ALA A 194 36.96 -31.98 3.78
C ALA A 194 38.23 -32.29 2.95
N GLY A 195 38.81 -31.27 2.30
CA GLY A 195 39.97 -31.46 1.41
C GLY A 195 39.65 -32.05 0.05
N ASP A 196 38.34 -32.17 -0.28
CA ASP A 196 37.89 -32.59 -1.60
C ASP A 196 38.09 -31.46 -2.61
N LEU A 197 38.97 -31.70 -3.63
CA LEU A 197 39.30 -30.77 -4.68
C LEU A 197 38.29 -30.78 -5.85
N SER A 198 37.14 -31.44 -5.65
CA SER A 198 36.09 -31.48 -6.67
C SER A 198 35.58 -30.08 -7.02
N VAL A 199 35.67 -29.74 -8.30
CA VAL A 199 35.19 -28.45 -8.83
C VAL A 199 33.71 -28.49 -9.23
N ALA A 200 33.09 -29.66 -9.26
CA ALA A 200 31.73 -29.84 -9.73
C ALA A 200 30.68 -29.08 -8.88
N PRO A 201 30.72 -29.10 -7.52
CA PRO A 201 29.81 -28.30 -6.70
C PRO A 201 29.96 -26.80 -6.95
N TRP A 202 31.18 -26.30 -7.17
CA TRP A 202 31.45 -24.89 -7.46
C TRP A 202 30.91 -24.44 -8.82
N TRP A 203 31.02 -25.31 -9.84
CA TRP A 203 30.39 -25.10 -11.15
C TRP A 203 28.86 -25.02 -11.00
N ALA A 204 28.26 -25.97 -10.30
CA ALA A 204 26.81 -26.01 -10.09
C ALA A 204 26.31 -24.76 -9.35
N TYR A 205 27.03 -24.32 -8.31
CA TYR A 205 26.75 -23.11 -7.56
C TYR A 205 26.83 -21.86 -8.46
N SER A 206 27.91 -21.69 -9.19
CA SER A 206 28.14 -20.54 -10.09
C SER A 206 27.09 -20.46 -11.20
N ILE A 207 26.76 -21.59 -11.85
CA ILE A 207 25.70 -21.67 -12.87
C ILE A 207 24.33 -21.31 -12.29
N SER A 208 24.04 -21.77 -11.07
CA SER A 208 22.78 -21.43 -10.39
C SER A 208 22.68 -19.94 -10.08
N LEU A 209 23.77 -19.31 -9.64
CA LEU A 209 23.87 -17.85 -9.46
C LEU A 209 23.65 -17.11 -10.77
N CYS A 210 24.36 -17.50 -11.83
CA CYS A 210 24.19 -16.91 -13.17
C CYS A 210 22.75 -17.00 -13.64
N THR A 211 22.15 -18.19 -13.57
CA THR A 211 20.77 -18.43 -13.99
C THR A 211 19.79 -17.52 -13.23
N PHE A 212 19.95 -17.40 -11.91
CA PHE A 212 19.14 -16.51 -11.11
C PHE A 212 19.30 -15.05 -11.52
N MET A 213 20.54 -14.57 -11.71
CA MET A 213 20.84 -13.19 -12.09
C MET A 213 20.30 -12.83 -13.48
N VAL A 214 20.41 -13.74 -14.45
CA VAL A 214 19.87 -13.54 -15.81
C VAL A 214 18.36 -13.44 -15.81
N VAL A 215 17.67 -14.25 -14.99
CA VAL A 215 16.21 -14.29 -14.96
C VAL A 215 15.61 -13.21 -14.06
N LEU A 216 16.36 -12.68 -13.08
CA LEU A 216 15.93 -11.69 -12.11
C LEU A 216 15.21 -10.48 -12.75
N PRO A 217 15.77 -9.80 -13.79
CA PRO A 217 15.16 -8.62 -14.37
C PRO A 217 13.83 -8.86 -15.10
N PHE A 218 13.50 -10.11 -15.45
CA PHE A 218 12.30 -10.50 -16.20
C PHE A 218 11.24 -11.17 -15.31
N GLY A 219 11.65 -11.63 -14.14
CA GLY A 219 10.81 -12.31 -13.16
C GLY A 219 10.21 -11.38 -12.09
N ARG A 220 9.58 -12.02 -11.13
CA ARG A 220 9.09 -11.33 -9.91
C ARG A 220 10.23 -10.79 -9.04
N TYR A 221 11.44 -11.32 -9.20
CA TYR A 221 12.61 -10.94 -8.40
C TYR A 221 13.14 -9.54 -8.71
N LEU A 222 12.70 -8.95 -9.85
CA LEU A 222 12.92 -7.53 -10.14
C LEU A 222 12.39 -6.61 -9.02
N HIS A 223 11.46 -7.10 -8.16
CA HIS A 223 10.96 -6.31 -7.04
C HIS A 223 12.07 -5.85 -6.09
N ILE A 224 13.15 -6.63 -5.95
CA ILE A 224 14.26 -6.31 -5.03
C ILE A 224 14.91 -4.96 -5.40
N PRO A 225 15.53 -4.77 -6.58
CA PRO A 225 16.10 -3.47 -6.95
C PRO A 225 15.04 -2.39 -7.21
N ALA A 226 13.85 -2.77 -7.68
CA ALA A 226 12.78 -1.81 -7.94
C ALA A 226 12.18 -1.23 -6.64
N GLU A 227 12.10 -2.00 -5.55
CA GLU A 227 11.64 -1.52 -4.26
C GLU A 227 12.62 -0.52 -3.64
N MET A 228 13.92 -0.78 -3.75
CA MET A 228 14.95 0.17 -3.33
C MET A 228 14.78 1.52 -4.07
N LEU A 229 14.61 1.49 -5.38
CA LEU A 229 14.35 2.71 -6.16
C LEU A 229 13.02 3.38 -5.77
N LEU A 230 11.97 2.59 -5.50
CA LEU A 230 10.68 3.08 -5.07
C LEU A 230 10.76 3.81 -3.71
N ILE A 231 11.56 3.31 -2.77
CA ILE A 231 11.81 3.94 -1.47
C ILE A 231 12.46 5.31 -1.68
N THR A 232 13.51 5.41 -2.52
CA THR A 232 14.16 6.70 -2.79
C THR A 232 13.20 7.70 -3.44
N PHE A 233 12.31 7.27 -4.33
CA PHE A 233 11.29 8.13 -4.95
C PHE A 233 10.26 8.62 -3.93
N ARG A 234 9.79 7.74 -3.03
CA ARG A 234 8.85 8.11 -1.97
C ARG A 234 9.47 9.12 -1.01
N ASN A 235 10.69 8.89 -0.56
CA ASN A 235 11.37 9.77 0.38
C ASN A 235 11.72 11.12 -0.24
N ALA A 236 11.91 11.18 -1.56
CA ALA A 236 11.97 12.42 -2.31
C ALA A 236 10.60 13.09 -2.49
N GLY A 237 9.50 12.47 -2.04
CA GLY A 237 8.14 13.00 -2.18
C GLY A 237 7.65 13.04 -3.63
N LEU A 238 8.04 12.07 -4.45
CA LEU A 238 7.52 11.92 -5.81
C LEU A 238 6.13 11.27 -5.79
N GLU A 239 5.28 11.69 -6.71
CA GLU A 239 3.95 11.16 -6.88
C GLU A 239 3.75 10.47 -8.23
N ILE A 240 2.73 9.58 -8.29
CA ILE A 240 2.33 8.96 -9.55
C ILE A 240 1.54 10.01 -10.36
N LYS A 241 2.08 10.43 -11.51
CA LYS A 241 1.47 11.42 -12.40
C LYS A 241 1.00 10.83 -13.73
N LYS A 242 1.63 9.75 -14.19
CA LYS A 242 1.36 9.10 -15.48
C LYS A 242 1.06 7.61 -15.27
N PRO A 243 0.10 7.00 -16.02
CA PRO A 243 -0.39 5.65 -15.72
C PRO A 243 0.62 4.52 -16.00
N HIS A 244 1.60 4.72 -16.92
CA HIS A 244 2.50 3.65 -17.37
C HIS A 244 3.98 4.02 -17.29
N LYS A 245 4.32 5.21 -16.77
CA LYS A 245 5.67 5.79 -16.84
C LYS A 245 6.14 6.26 -15.47
N GLY A 246 7.47 6.35 -15.31
CA GLY A 246 8.10 6.88 -14.11
C GLY A 246 7.68 6.13 -12.84
N MET A 247 7.16 6.84 -11.85
CA MET A 247 6.74 6.28 -10.56
C MET A 247 5.73 5.13 -10.69
N ALA A 248 4.81 5.15 -11.67
CA ALA A 248 3.85 4.06 -11.89
C ALA A 248 4.54 2.77 -12.36
N ARG A 249 5.57 2.89 -13.24
CA ARG A 249 6.37 1.75 -13.70
C ARG A 249 7.14 1.13 -12.55
N VAL A 250 7.81 1.94 -11.71
CA VAL A 250 8.53 1.43 -10.54
C VAL A 250 7.60 0.72 -9.59
N GLN A 251 6.43 1.27 -9.30
CA GLN A 251 5.44 0.58 -8.46
C GLN A 251 4.97 -0.76 -9.04
N ALA A 252 4.78 -0.81 -10.36
CA ALA A 252 4.45 -2.07 -11.02
C ALA A 252 5.60 -3.08 -10.91
N ASP A 253 6.85 -2.64 -11.13
CA ASP A 253 8.05 -3.49 -11.07
C ASP A 253 8.40 -3.93 -9.64
N SER A 254 8.08 -3.12 -8.63
CA SER A 254 8.23 -3.47 -7.21
C SER A 254 7.23 -4.52 -6.73
N CYS A 255 6.17 -4.84 -7.49
CA CYS A 255 5.19 -5.83 -7.08
C CYS A 255 5.77 -7.26 -7.16
N PRO A 256 5.93 -8.00 -6.02
CA PRO A 256 6.51 -9.35 -6.02
C PRO A 256 5.53 -10.44 -6.50
N ASN A 257 4.34 -10.07 -6.98
CA ASN A 257 3.27 -10.99 -7.37
C ASN A 257 2.86 -11.99 -6.27
N CYS A 258 2.94 -11.61 -5.01
CA CYS A 258 2.66 -12.49 -3.87
C CYS A 258 1.19 -12.92 -3.75
N GLY A 259 0.25 -12.12 -4.26
CA GLY A 259 -1.19 -12.43 -4.25
C GLY A 259 -1.94 -11.99 -2.98
N VAL A 260 -1.28 -11.43 -1.97
CA VAL A 260 -1.90 -10.97 -0.71
C VAL A 260 -3.07 -10.02 -0.95
N CYS A 261 -2.95 -9.13 -1.94
CA CYS A 261 -4.03 -8.20 -2.31
C CYS A 261 -5.24 -8.91 -2.95
N ILE A 262 -5.12 -10.19 -3.37
CA ILE A 262 -6.25 -10.99 -3.85
C ILE A 262 -7.16 -11.32 -2.66
N ASP A 263 -6.58 -11.88 -1.59
CA ASP A 263 -7.36 -12.30 -0.42
C ASP A 263 -7.99 -11.12 0.32
N ALA A 264 -7.31 -9.98 0.32
CA ALA A 264 -7.77 -8.76 0.98
C ALA A 264 -8.82 -7.97 0.18
N CYS A 265 -8.96 -8.23 -1.13
CA CYS A 265 -9.83 -7.45 -2.01
C CYS A 265 -11.30 -7.79 -1.80
N PRO A 266 -12.18 -6.84 -1.42
CA PRO A 266 -13.61 -7.10 -1.25
C PRO A 266 -14.29 -7.53 -2.55
N MET A 267 -13.73 -7.17 -3.72
CA MET A 267 -14.21 -7.65 -5.02
C MET A 267 -14.23 -9.18 -5.13
N ASN A 268 -13.43 -9.88 -4.32
CA ASN A 268 -13.32 -11.34 -4.33
C ASN A 268 -14.45 -12.07 -3.57
N ALA A 269 -15.40 -11.32 -3.01
CA ALA A 269 -16.71 -11.88 -2.64
C ALA A 269 -17.37 -12.58 -3.84
N ASP A 270 -17.06 -12.13 -5.08
CA ASP A 270 -17.38 -12.85 -6.31
C ASP A 270 -16.11 -13.43 -6.95
N PRO A 271 -15.99 -14.77 -7.10
CA PRO A 271 -14.85 -15.43 -7.72
C PRO A 271 -14.51 -14.93 -9.14
N ALA A 272 -15.49 -14.46 -9.90
CA ALA A 272 -15.29 -13.91 -11.24
C ALA A 272 -14.38 -12.67 -11.27
N ASN A 273 -14.25 -11.96 -10.15
CA ASN A 273 -13.44 -10.73 -10.02
C ASN A 273 -11.99 -10.98 -9.57
N LEU A 274 -11.58 -12.23 -9.36
CA LEU A 274 -10.22 -12.55 -8.88
C LEU A 274 -9.13 -11.93 -9.73
N LYS A 275 -9.32 -11.93 -11.07
CA LYS A 275 -8.36 -11.37 -12.03
C LYS A 275 -8.38 -9.84 -12.13
N ASP A 276 -9.20 -9.15 -11.33
CA ASP A 276 -9.30 -7.69 -11.27
C ASP A 276 -8.56 -7.08 -10.07
N SER A 277 -7.90 -7.93 -9.25
CA SER A 277 -7.07 -7.51 -8.12
C SER A 277 -5.80 -6.76 -8.57
N THR A 278 -5.19 -5.99 -7.66
CA THR A 278 -4.03 -5.12 -7.96
C THR A 278 -2.83 -5.87 -8.53
N VAL A 279 -2.58 -7.11 -8.11
CA VAL A 279 -1.49 -7.92 -8.67
C VAL A 279 -1.67 -8.22 -10.17
N TYR A 280 -2.90 -8.34 -10.64
CA TYR A 280 -3.15 -8.51 -12.08
C TYR A 280 -3.06 -7.17 -12.81
N LEU A 281 -3.43 -6.06 -12.18
CA LEU A 281 -3.20 -4.71 -12.71
C LEU A 281 -1.70 -4.48 -12.95
N THR A 282 -0.84 -4.72 -11.96
CA THR A 282 0.62 -4.53 -12.08
C THR A 282 1.23 -5.43 -13.13
N ARG A 283 0.73 -6.67 -13.29
CA ARG A 283 1.15 -7.57 -14.37
C ARG A 283 0.80 -7.02 -15.77
N GLN A 284 -0.39 -6.45 -15.93
CA GLN A 284 -0.79 -5.87 -17.22
C GLN A 284 -0.04 -4.56 -17.51
N LEU A 285 0.26 -3.77 -16.48
CA LEU A 285 1.12 -2.59 -16.59
C LEU A 285 2.52 -2.96 -17.10
N ARG A 286 3.15 -4.00 -16.55
CA ARG A 286 4.47 -4.50 -17.02
C ARG A 286 4.44 -5.00 -18.46
N ARG A 287 3.30 -5.58 -18.89
CA ARG A 287 3.11 -6.09 -20.25
C ARG A 287 2.74 -5.00 -21.26
N GLY A 288 2.48 -3.78 -20.82
CA GLY A 288 2.01 -2.68 -21.66
C GLY A 288 0.58 -2.88 -22.22
N ASN A 289 -0.23 -3.78 -21.62
CA ASN A 289 -1.60 -4.04 -22.07
C ASN A 289 -2.56 -2.98 -21.52
N ALA A 290 -2.65 -1.86 -22.24
CA ALA A 290 -3.44 -0.70 -21.82
C ALA A 290 -4.96 -0.97 -21.77
N GLU A 291 -5.47 -1.83 -22.64
CA GLU A 291 -6.90 -2.19 -22.67
C GLU A 291 -7.30 -2.95 -21.40
N ARG A 292 -6.57 -4.03 -21.07
CA ARG A 292 -6.84 -4.82 -19.87
C ARG A 292 -6.61 -4.03 -18.58
N VAL A 293 -5.62 -3.12 -18.56
CA VAL A 293 -5.41 -2.20 -17.44
C VAL A 293 -6.63 -1.31 -17.22
N ARG A 294 -7.24 -0.80 -18.27
CA ARG A 294 -8.46 0.03 -18.19
C ARG A 294 -9.65 -0.79 -17.67
N GLU A 295 -9.88 -1.96 -18.26
CA GLU A 295 -10.98 -2.84 -17.84
C GLU A 295 -10.92 -3.20 -16.34
N ILE A 296 -9.73 -3.63 -15.85
CA ILE A 296 -9.49 -3.92 -14.44
C ILE A 296 -9.69 -2.66 -13.57
N SER A 297 -9.30 -1.50 -14.10
CA SER A 297 -9.41 -0.24 -13.37
C SER A 297 -10.86 0.20 -13.19
N ASP A 298 -11.71 0.06 -14.20
CA ASP A 298 -13.10 0.50 -14.17
C ASP A 298 -13.97 -0.28 -13.17
N LYS A 299 -13.66 -1.54 -12.93
CA LYS A 299 -14.39 -2.39 -11.97
C LYS A 299 -14.05 -2.10 -10.51
N CYS A 300 -12.94 -1.44 -10.22
CA CYS A 300 -12.41 -1.30 -8.86
C CYS A 300 -13.21 -0.33 -8.00
N MET A 301 -13.47 -0.71 -6.74
CA MET A 301 -14.12 0.12 -5.73
C MET A 301 -13.23 1.24 -5.15
N LEU A 302 -11.93 1.28 -5.46
CA LEU A 302 -10.95 2.25 -4.94
C LEU A 302 -10.86 2.34 -3.39
N CYS A 303 -11.25 1.28 -2.69
CA CYS A 303 -11.34 1.24 -1.22
C CYS A 303 -9.99 1.24 -0.47
N GLY A 304 -8.86 1.17 -1.17
CA GLY A 304 -7.51 1.23 -0.59
C GLY A 304 -7.01 -0.04 0.13
N LYS A 305 -7.83 -1.09 0.30
CA LYS A 305 -7.44 -2.30 1.03
C LYS A 305 -6.20 -2.99 0.45
N CYS A 306 -6.07 -3.01 -0.87
CA CYS A 306 -4.90 -3.60 -1.54
C CYS A 306 -3.60 -2.84 -1.27
N THR A 307 -3.65 -1.52 -1.11
CA THR A 307 -2.49 -0.67 -0.74
C THR A 307 -2.08 -0.91 0.71
N GLN A 308 -3.07 -0.94 1.59
CA GLN A 308 -2.87 -1.16 3.03
C GLN A 308 -2.19 -2.51 3.33
N VAL A 309 -2.58 -3.58 2.62
CA VAL A 309 -1.98 -4.92 2.81
C VAL A 309 -0.71 -5.14 1.99
N CYS A 310 -0.33 -4.23 1.12
CA CYS A 310 0.80 -4.40 0.22
C CYS A 310 2.12 -4.18 0.97
N GLN A 311 3.00 -5.16 0.90
CA GLN A 311 4.30 -5.15 1.57
C GLN A 311 5.21 -4.05 1.02
N VAL A 312 5.21 -3.88 -0.30
CA VAL A 312 5.98 -2.86 -1.01
C VAL A 312 5.19 -1.55 -1.20
N GLY A 313 3.95 -1.49 -0.69
CA GLY A 313 3.10 -0.29 -0.69
C GLY A 313 2.70 0.19 -2.09
N VAL A 314 2.34 -0.69 -3.01
CA VAL A 314 1.77 -0.31 -4.32
C VAL A 314 0.45 0.42 -4.12
N ASP A 315 0.33 1.64 -4.65
CA ASP A 315 -0.90 2.43 -4.60
C ASP A 315 -1.86 2.01 -5.73
N GLY A 316 -2.61 0.94 -5.44
CA GLY A 316 -3.57 0.38 -6.38
C GLY A 316 -4.67 1.35 -6.82
N PRO A 317 -5.30 2.13 -5.92
CA PRO A 317 -6.27 3.16 -6.26
C PRO A 317 -5.72 4.23 -7.22
N LYS A 318 -4.55 4.83 -6.90
CA LYS A 318 -3.98 5.91 -7.71
C LYS A 318 -3.58 5.43 -9.11
N LEU A 319 -2.99 4.24 -9.23
CA LEU A 319 -2.69 3.60 -10.51
C LEU A 319 -3.96 3.44 -11.38
N ARG A 320 -5.09 3.06 -10.78
CA ARG A 320 -6.36 2.89 -11.50
C ARG A 320 -6.99 4.22 -11.93
N ILE A 321 -6.98 5.23 -11.06
CA ILE A 321 -7.48 6.58 -11.39
C ILE A 321 -6.73 7.12 -12.61
N LEU A 322 -5.40 7.00 -12.63
CA LEU A 322 -4.60 7.47 -13.76
C LEU A 322 -4.81 6.63 -15.04
N ALA A 323 -5.04 5.32 -14.90
CA ALA A 323 -5.40 4.48 -16.04
C ALA A 323 -6.76 4.88 -16.64
N ARG A 324 -7.73 5.28 -15.81
CA ARG A 324 -9.00 5.87 -16.24
C ARG A 324 -8.80 7.22 -16.93
N ALA A 325 -7.93 8.08 -16.39
CA ALA A 325 -7.62 9.40 -16.94
C ALA A 325 -7.01 9.35 -18.35
N ALA A 326 -6.38 8.24 -18.73
CA ALA A 326 -5.87 8.01 -20.07
C ALA A 326 -6.97 7.71 -21.12
N ARG A 327 -8.24 7.63 -20.71
CA ARG A 327 -9.39 7.35 -21.56
C ARG A 327 -9.96 8.64 -22.14
N LYS A 328 -10.32 8.62 -23.44
CA LYS A 328 -11.22 9.62 -24.02
C LYS A 328 -12.66 9.20 -23.72
N TYR A 329 -13.36 9.97 -22.91
CA TYR A 329 -14.79 9.74 -22.66
C TYR A 329 -15.61 10.18 -23.87
N ARG A 330 -16.53 9.29 -24.34
CA ARG A 330 -17.48 9.62 -25.41
C ARG A 330 -18.74 10.32 -24.88
N ILE A 331 -19.07 10.10 -23.60
CA ILE A 331 -20.24 10.70 -22.95
C ILE A 331 -19.71 11.60 -21.84
N ASN A 332 -20.07 12.87 -21.90
CA ASN A 332 -19.90 13.81 -20.79
C ASN A 332 -21.11 13.67 -19.87
N PRO A 333 -20.99 13.08 -18.66
CA PRO A 333 -22.03 13.28 -17.67
C PRO A 333 -22.16 14.79 -17.45
N ASP A 334 -23.39 15.26 -17.45
CA ASP A 334 -23.66 16.68 -17.21
C ASP A 334 -23.46 16.97 -15.72
N PHE A 335 -22.43 17.73 -15.41
CA PHE A 335 -22.17 18.28 -14.09
C PHE A 335 -22.34 19.82 -14.10
N SER A 336 -23.08 20.37 -15.10
CA SER A 336 -23.30 21.82 -15.23
C SER A 336 -23.97 22.38 -13.97
N ASN A 337 -24.82 21.61 -13.31
CA ASN A 337 -25.46 21.98 -12.05
C ASN A 337 -24.56 21.83 -10.82
N ALA A 338 -23.43 21.13 -10.93
CA ALA A 338 -22.47 21.00 -9.83
C ALA A 338 -21.65 22.27 -9.69
N GLY A 339 -22.15 23.24 -8.98
CA GLY A 339 -21.46 24.49 -8.73
C GLY A 339 -22.22 25.75 -9.12
N THR A 340 -23.52 25.66 -9.41
CA THR A 340 -24.41 26.85 -9.59
C THR A 340 -24.99 27.35 -8.25
N GLY A 341 -24.72 26.67 -7.14
CA GLY A 341 -25.18 27.05 -5.81
C GLY A 341 -24.54 28.33 -5.28
N GLY A 342 -25.34 29.18 -4.73
CA GLY A 342 -25.28 30.50 -4.23
C GLY A 342 -23.99 31.10 -3.68
N GLY A 343 -23.97 32.39 -3.53
CA GLY A 343 -22.92 33.13 -2.83
C GLY A 343 -22.85 32.70 -1.34
N VAL A 344 -21.65 32.42 -0.87
CA VAL A 344 -21.39 32.17 0.55
C VAL A 344 -21.33 33.52 1.25
N ARG A 345 -22.06 33.66 2.37
CA ARG A 345 -21.97 34.85 3.23
C ARG A 345 -20.66 34.82 4.03
N ALA A 346 -20.14 35.98 4.35
CA ALA A 346 -18.97 36.06 5.23
C ALA A 346 -19.29 35.48 6.62
N VAL A 347 -18.56 34.44 7.03
CA VAL A 347 -18.74 33.74 8.31
C VAL A 347 -17.47 33.84 9.14
N ASN A 348 -17.60 34.24 10.38
CA ASN A 348 -16.43 34.47 11.21
C ASN A 348 -15.74 33.21 11.76
N LYS A 349 -16.36 32.00 11.73
CA LYS A 349 -15.76 30.81 12.39
C LYS A 349 -15.88 29.49 11.63
N VAL A 350 -17.08 28.95 11.40
CA VAL A 350 -17.28 27.60 10.86
C VAL A 350 -18.10 27.62 9.58
N LEU A 351 -17.53 27.10 8.50
CA LEU A 351 -18.24 26.82 7.26
C LEU A 351 -18.54 25.33 7.18
N TYR A 352 -19.82 24.96 7.14
CA TYR A 352 -20.25 23.57 7.06
C TYR A 352 -20.51 23.16 5.61
N PHE A 353 -19.83 22.10 5.15
CA PHE A 353 -20.02 21.45 3.86
C PHE A 353 -20.53 20.02 4.07
N SER A 354 -21.77 19.75 3.74
CA SER A 354 -22.41 18.46 3.96
C SER A 354 -22.06 17.44 2.87
N GLY A 355 -21.92 17.88 1.63
CA GLY A 355 -21.65 17.05 0.44
C GLY A 355 -22.90 16.48 -0.23
N CYS A 356 -22.81 16.28 -1.54
CA CYS A 356 -23.94 15.85 -2.39
C CYS A 356 -24.59 14.51 -1.97
N MET A 357 -23.83 13.61 -1.33
CA MET A 357 -24.38 12.34 -0.82
C MET A 357 -25.24 12.54 0.42
N THR A 358 -25.01 13.59 1.21
CA THR A 358 -25.82 13.93 2.37
C THR A 358 -27.23 14.40 1.94
N ALA A 359 -27.36 14.97 0.77
CA ALA A 359 -28.68 15.28 0.20
C ALA A 359 -29.59 14.04 0.02
N LEU A 360 -29.00 12.85 -0.20
CA LEU A 360 -29.70 11.56 -0.25
C LEU A 360 -29.99 10.97 1.14
N THR A 361 -29.37 11.52 2.18
CA THR A 361 -29.50 11.11 3.59
C THR A 361 -29.64 12.37 4.46
N PRO A 362 -30.70 13.17 4.31
CA PRO A 362 -30.80 14.53 4.86
C PRO A 362 -30.70 14.57 6.39
N ARG A 363 -31.09 13.51 7.07
CA ARG A 363 -30.97 13.39 8.54
C ARG A 363 -29.54 13.62 9.05
N ILE A 364 -28.51 13.24 8.27
CA ILE A 364 -27.11 13.47 8.68
C ILE A 364 -26.83 14.98 8.80
N GLY A 365 -27.17 15.74 7.74
CA GLY A 365 -26.95 17.19 7.71
C GLY A 365 -27.71 17.90 8.82
N LEU A 366 -28.97 17.52 9.03
CA LEU A 366 -29.83 18.08 10.09
C LEU A 366 -29.29 17.74 11.49
N SER A 367 -28.79 16.51 11.71
CA SER A 367 -28.19 16.14 13.00
C SER A 367 -26.88 16.88 13.26
N VAL A 368 -26.03 17.07 12.24
CA VAL A 368 -24.81 17.90 12.38
C VAL A 368 -25.20 19.34 12.74
N GLU A 369 -26.18 19.90 12.04
CA GLU A 369 -26.70 21.23 12.34
C GLU A 369 -27.23 21.35 13.77
N SER A 370 -28.03 20.38 14.22
CA SER A 370 -28.58 20.31 15.57
C SER A 370 -27.48 20.28 16.64
N VAL A 371 -26.45 19.43 16.46
CA VAL A 371 -25.32 19.36 17.40
C VAL A 371 -24.54 20.67 17.44
N LEU A 372 -24.33 21.35 16.31
CA LEU A 372 -23.68 22.67 16.30
C LEU A 372 -24.49 23.72 17.08
N LYS A 373 -25.80 23.72 16.91
CA LYS A 373 -26.71 24.60 17.68
C LYS A 373 -26.68 24.32 19.15
N LYS A 374 -26.74 23.03 19.57
CA LYS A 374 -26.64 22.62 20.98
C LYS A 374 -25.34 23.04 21.62
N ALA A 375 -24.24 23.01 20.86
CA ALA A 375 -22.92 23.43 21.31
C ALA A 375 -22.68 24.97 21.21
N GLY A 376 -23.66 25.77 20.79
CA GLY A 376 -23.53 27.21 20.64
C GLY A 376 -22.52 27.65 19.58
N ILE A 377 -22.29 26.84 18.57
CA ILE A 377 -21.33 27.14 17.49
C ILE A 377 -21.97 28.00 16.40
N ASP A 378 -21.34 29.13 16.09
CA ASP A 378 -21.71 29.95 14.94
C ASP A 378 -21.17 29.30 13.64
N TYR A 379 -22.07 29.04 12.69
CA TYR A 379 -21.76 28.33 11.45
C TYR A 379 -22.61 28.84 10.27
N GLU A 380 -22.10 28.62 9.06
CA GLU A 380 -22.87 28.72 7.82
C GLU A 380 -22.86 27.37 7.10
N TRP A 381 -24.04 26.89 6.66
CA TRP A 381 -24.16 25.66 5.87
C TRP A 381 -24.10 26.00 4.38
N MET A 382 -22.90 25.83 3.80
CA MET A 382 -22.53 26.27 2.46
C MET A 382 -23.33 25.61 1.32
N ASP A 383 -23.68 24.34 1.45
CA ASP A 383 -24.36 23.53 0.43
C ASP A 383 -25.75 23.08 0.86
N ARG A 384 -26.44 23.87 1.70
CA ARG A 384 -27.77 23.55 2.23
C ARG A 384 -28.81 23.31 1.15
N ASP A 385 -28.79 24.16 0.12
CA ASP A 385 -29.72 24.12 -1.01
C ASP A 385 -29.25 23.18 -2.14
N GLY A 386 -28.15 22.42 -1.91
CA GLY A 386 -27.53 21.55 -2.89
C GLY A 386 -26.63 22.29 -3.86
N GLY A 387 -26.34 21.67 -5.01
CA GLY A 387 -25.59 22.30 -6.12
C GLY A 387 -24.08 22.32 -6.00
N LEU A 388 -23.48 21.98 -4.84
CA LEU A 388 -22.04 21.93 -4.68
C LEU A 388 -21.50 20.49 -4.65
N CYS A 389 -20.39 20.25 -5.36
CA CYS A 389 -19.70 18.97 -5.37
C CYS A 389 -18.20 19.15 -5.08
N CYS A 390 -17.65 18.34 -4.20
CA CYS A 390 -16.22 18.37 -3.88
C CYS A 390 -15.29 17.95 -5.04
N GLY A 391 -15.81 17.39 -6.12
CA GLY A 391 -15.03 16.93 -7.26
C GLY A 391 -14.54 15.47 -7.18
N ARG A 392 -14.69 14.78 -6.05
CA ARG A 392 -14.23 13.40 -5.88
C ARG A 392 -14.79 12.41 -6.91
N PRO A 393 -16.08 12.42 -7.28
CA PRO A 393 -16.61 11.55 -8.32
C PRO A 393 -15.90 11.71 -9.67
N LEU A 394 -15.63 12.95 -10.09
CA LEU A 394 -14.87 13.23 -11.31
C LEU A 394 -13.42 12.75 -11.20
N HIS A 395 -12.78 13.04 -10.09
CA HIS A 395 -11.41 12.59 -9.84
C HIS A 395 -11.29 11.05 -9.88
N THR A 396 -12.16 10.33 -9.17
CA THR A 396 -12.14 8.86 -9.15
C THR A 396 -12.50 8.25 -10.50
N ALA A 397 -13.29 8.93 -11.31
CA ALA A 397 -13.58 8.55 -12.69
C ALA A 397 -12.43 8.83 -13.67
N GLY A 398 -11.36 9.52 -13.22
CA GLY A 398 -10.23 9.91 -14.07
C GLY A 398 -10.45 11.21 -14.87
N ARG A 399 -11.52 11.96 -14.61
CA ARG A 399 -11.82 13.26 -15.23
C ARG A 399 -11.07 14.38 -14.50
N LEU A 400 -9.74 14.32 -14.56
CA LEU A 400 -8.87 15.11 -13.70
C LEU A 400 -8.95 16.63 -13.99
N LYS A 401 -9.19 17.03 -15.25
CA LYS A 401 -9.29 18.45 -15.62
C LYS A 401 -10.57 19.07 -15.08
N GLU A 402 -11.68 18.37 -15.22
CA GLU A 402 -13.00 18.82 -14.72
C GLU A 402 -13.01 18.83 -13.18
N ALA A 403 -12.44 17.80 -12.55
CA ALA A 403 -12.25 17.79 -11.10
C ALA A 403 -11.44 19.00 -10.62
N ALA A 404 -10.34 19.35 -11.31
CA ALA A 404 -9.54 20.52 -10.98
C ALA A 404 -10.28 21.85 -11.20
N GLY A 405 -11.21 21.90 -12.15
CA GLY A 405 -12.10 23.06 -12.35
C GLY A 405 -13.03 23.27 -11.15
N LEU A 406 -13.69 22.21 -10.68
CA LEU A 406 -14.52 22.27 -9.47
C LEU A 406 -13.72 22.64 -8.22
N VAL A 407 -12.52 22.07 -8.06
CA VAL A 407 -11.65 22.39 -6.92
C VAL A 407 -11.36 23.89 -6.89
N ARG A 408 -10.89 24.50 -7.99
CA ARG A 408 -10.59 25.94 -8.03
C ARG A 408 -11.79 26.80 -7.67
N ARG A 409 -12.95 26.51 -8.25
CA ARG A 409 -14.19 27.26 -7.96
C ARG A 409 -14.59 27.18 -6.49
N ASN A 410 -14.53 25.98 -5.91
CA ASN A 410 -14.85 25.81 -4.49
C ASN A 410 -13.79 26.45 -3.59
N GLU A 411 -12.51 26.46 -3.97
CA GLU A 411 -11.45 27.18 -3.26
C GLU A 411 -11.76 28.67 -3.17
N GLU A 412 -12.16 29.29 -4.29
CA GLU A 412 -12.56 30.71 -4.35
C GLU A 412 -13.73 31.01 -3.40
N LEU A 413 -14.77 30.16 -3.39
CA LEU A 413 -15.93 30.31 -2.51
C LEU A 413 -15.56 30.15 -1.03
N ILE A 414 -14.78 29.12 -0.70
CA ILE A 414 -14.40 28.80 0.68
C ILE A 414 -13.45 29.87 1.25
N VAL A 415 -12.45 30.28 0.49
CA VAL A 415 -11.53 31.35 0.91
C VAL A 415 -12.27 32.68 1.03
N GLY A 416 -13.16 32.97 0.07
CA GLY A 416 -13.99 34.19 0.09
C GLY A 416 -14.98 34.28 1.26
N SER A 417 -15.32 33.16 1.89
CA SER A 417 -16.19 33.16 3.09
C SER A 417 -15.52 33.74 4.35
N GLY A 418 -14.19 33.77 4.40
CA GLY A 418 -13.46 34.20 5.58
C GLY A 418 -13.51 33.20 6.77
N ALA A 419 -14.01 31.98 6.56
CA ALA A 419 -14.11 30.96 7.60
C ALA A 419 -12.73 30.49 8.07
N ALA A 420 -12.60 30.24 9.37
CA ALA A 420 -11.41 29.64 9.97
C ALA A 420 -11.41 28.10 9.90
N VAL A 421 -12.61 27.50 9.86
CA VAL A 421 -12.80 26.04 9.87
C VAL A 421 -13.75 25.64 8.75
N LEU A 422 -13.36 24.65 7.95
CA LEU A 422 -14.23 23.92 7.03
C LEU A 422 -14.61 22.59 7.67
N LEU A 423 -15.85 22.51 8.17
CA LEU A 423 -16.44 21.31 8.76
C LEU A 423 -17.07 20.44 7.67
N VAL A 424 -16.75 19.16 7.61
CA VAL A 424 -17.23 18.26 6.55
C VAL A 424 -17.88 17.02 7.16
N SER A 425 -19.09 16.65 6.72
CA SER A 425 -19.75 15.44 7.21
C SER A 425 -19.55 14.20 6.33
N CYS A 426 -19.19 14.37 5.07
CA CYS A 426 -18.94 13.25 4.17
C CYS A 426 -17.43 12.92 4.09
N PRO A 427 -16.96 11.71 4.48
CA PRO A 427 -15.55 11.35 4.46
C PRO A 427 -14.96 11.33 3.05
N ILE A 428 -15.79 11.12 2.03
CA ILE A 428 -15.39 11.19 0.62
C ILE A 428 -15.00 12.63 0.26
N CYS A 429 -15.80 13.61 0.69
CA CYS A 429 -15.51 15.03 0.51
C CYS A 429 -14.34 15.47 1.36
N TYR A 430 -14.30 15.08 2.63
CA TYR A 430 -13.21 15.39 3.54
C TYR A 430 -11.84 14.97 2.99
N ARG A 431 -11.75 13.76 2.45
CA ARG A 431 -10.53 13.28 1.81
C ARG A 431 -10.16 14.11 0.58
N GLU A 432 -11.13 14.48 -0.26
CA GLU A 432 -10.87 15.30 -1.45
C GLU A 432 -10.36 16.68 -1.05
N PHE A 433 -10.97 17.31 -0.04
CA PHE A 433 -10.52 18.60 0.50
C PHE A 433 -9.07 18.49 1.03
N LYS A 434 -8.75 17.48 1.81
CA LYS A 434 -7.38 17.28 2.36
C LYS A 434 -6.31 17.01 1.29
N GLU A 435 -6.66 16.23 0.28
CA GLU A 435 -5.67 15.80 -0.73
C GLU A 435 -5.45 16.82 -1.85
N ARG A 436 -6.45 17.63 -2.18
CA ARG A 436 -6.45 18.39 -3.44
C ARG A 436 -6.72 19.88 -3.32
N TYR A 437 -7.33 20.32 -2.23
CA TYR A 437 -7.64 21.74 -2.04
C TYR A 437 -6.49 22.48 -1.36
N ARG A 438 -6.30 23.73 -1.77
CA ARG A 438 -5.36 24.68 -1.14
C ARG A 438 -6.16 25.78 -0.45
N LEU A 439 -6.35 25.62 0.84
CA LEU A 439 -7.15 26.50 1.70
C LEU A 439 -6.25 27.11 2.79
N PRO A 440 -5.44 28.14 2.43
CA PRO A 440 -4.49 28.72 3.39
C PRO A 440 -5.24 29.36 4.56
N GLY A 441 -4.81 29.05 5.79
CA GLY A 441 -5.41 29.56 7.02
C GLY A 441 -6.72 28.90 7.42
N ILE A 442 -7.28 27.98 6.63
CA ILE A 442 -8.54 27.30 6.92
C ILE A 442 -8.27 25.86 7.35
N ARG A 443 -8.72 25.49 8.54
CA ARG A 443 -8.60 24.15 9.07
C ARG A 443 -9.72 23.24 8.54
N ILE A 444 -9.37 22.21 7.76
CA ILE A 444 -10.32 21.21 7.28
C ILE A 444 -10.49 20.13 8.34
N VAL A 445 -11.72 19.85 8.79
CA VAL A 445 -12.02 18.88 9.85
C VAL A 445 -13.25 18.05 9.50
N HIS A 446 -13.19 16.74 9.78
CA HIS A 446 -14.36 15.87 9.70
C HIS A 446 -15.22 16.03 10.96
N TYR A 447 -16.54 15.93 10.84
CA TYR A 447 -17.44 16.16 11.97
C TYR A 447 -17.14 15.26 13.19
N THR A 448 -16.63 14.06 12.98
CA THR A 448 -16.26 13.15 14.07
C THR A 448 -15.13 13.70 14.93
N ASP A 449 -14.12 14.31 14.30
CA ASP A 449 -13.02 14.94 15.03
C ASP A 449 -13.51 16.23 15.71
N TYR A 450 -14.31 17.02 15.00
CA TYR A 450 -14.85 18.27 15.52
C TYR A 450 -15.78 18.06 16.73
N PHE A 451 -16.65 17.05 16.68
CA PHE A 451 -17.52 16.70 17.81
C PHE A 451 -16.72 16.17 18.99
N CYS A 452 -15.64 15.43 18.77
CA CYS A 452 -14.72 15.07 19.85
C CYS A 452 -14.10 16.30 20.51
N GLU A 453 -13.69 17.30 19.74
CA GLU A 453 -13.16 18.56 20.28
C GLU A 453 -14.22 19.32 21.10
N LEU A 454 -15.47 19.36 20.62
CA LEU A 454 -16.58 19.99 21.37
C LEU A 454 -16.87 19.24 22.67
N MET A 455 -16.85 17.92 22.64
CA MET A 455 -16.99 17.07 23.84
C MET A 455 -15.85 17.33 24.84
N GLU A 456 -14.60 17.40 24.38
CA GLU A 456 -13.43 17.67 25.24
C GLU A 456 -13.47 19.07 25.88
N LYS A 457 -14.09 20.04 25.21
CA LYS A 457 -14.32 21.39 25.72
C LYS A 457 -15.53 21.50 26.67
N GLY A 458 -16.24 20.38 26.88
CA GLY A 458 -17.45 20.37 27.70
C GLY A 458 -18.68 21.04 27.05
N LEU A 459 -18.63 21.24 25.71
CA LEU A 459 -19.71 21.85 24.94
C LEU A 459 -20.74 20.83 24.43
N LEU A 460 -20.63 19.57 24.81
CA LEU A 460 -21.62 18.51 24.52
C LEU A 460 -21.83 17.67 25.78
N ASN A 461 -23.04 17.65 26.29
CA ASN A 461 -23.44 16.82 27.41
C ASN A 461 -24.17 15.57 26.94
N PHE A 462 -23.54 14.40 27.13
CA PHE A 462 -24.06 13.12 26.66
C PHE A 462 -24.94 12.44 27.70
N GLU A 463 -26.08 11.92 27.25
CA GLU A 463 -26.84 10.89 27.95
C GLU A 463 -26.56 9.55 27.31
N LYS A 464 -26.24 8.53 28.11
CA LYS A 464 -25.87 7.23 27.59
C LYS A 464 -27.09 6.38 27.25
N SER A 465 -27.17 5.90 26.01
CA SER A 465 -28.18 4.94 25.57
C SER A 465 -27.78 3.50 25.94
N ASP A 466 -28.78 2.64 26.16
CA ASP A 466 -28.59 1.21 26.42
C ASP A 466 -28.28 0.41 25.14
N VAL A 467 -28.42 1.00 23.96
CA VAL A 467 -28.17 0.37 22.69
C VAL A 467 -26.68 0.07 22.50
N CYS A 468 -26.38 -1.15 22.08
CA CYS A 468 -25.01 -1.53 21.68
C CYS A 468 -24.83 -1.40 20.18
N TYR A 469 -23.88 -0.59 19.75
CA TYR A 469 -23.58 -0.36 18.33
C TYR A 469 -22.31 -1.09 17.88
N VAL A 470 -22.31 -1.58 16.62
CA VAL A 470 -21.08 -1.95 15.91
C VAL A 470 -20.70 -0.85 14.92
N PHE A 471 -19.46 -0.37 15.01
CA PHE A 471 -18.99 0.67 14.10
C PHE A 471 -18.42 0.07 12.81
N HIS A 472 -18.99 0.49 11.67
CA HIS A 472 -18.39 0.25 10.37
C HIS A 472 -17.39 1.36 10.03
N ASP A 473 -16.11 1.03 9.89
CA ASP A 473 -15.06 1.98 9.49
C ASP A 473 -15.16 2.31 7.99
N PRO A 474 -15.62 3.52 7.60
CA PRO A 474 -15.69 3.91 6.20
C PRO A 474 -14.32 3.95 5.56
N CYS A 475 -14.17 3.36 4.37
CA CYS A 475 -12.86 3.24 3.72
C CYS A 475 -12.18 4.58 3.41
N GLU A 476 -12.95 5.63 3.14
CA GLU A 476 -12.42 6.97 2.88
C GLU A 476 -12.01 7.69 4.17
N LEU A 477 -12.71 7.45 5.30
CA LEU A 477 -12.37 8.02 6.60
C LEU A 477 -11.18 7.31 7.23
N GLY A 478 -11.26 5.97 7.37
CA GLY A 478 -10.24 5.14 7.99
C GLY A 478 -8.99 5.02 7.11
N ARG A 479 -8.99 4.17 6.09
CA ARG A 479 -7.82 3.94 5.22
C ARG A 479 -7.41 5.18 4.41
N GLY A 480 -8.37 6.05 4.08
CA GLY A 480 -8.10 7.28 3.33
C GLY A 480 -7.48 8.40 4.16
N CYS A 481 -7.95 8.58 5.41
CA CYS A 481 -7.59 9.72 6.24
C CYS A 481 -6.98 9.36 7.60
N GLY A 482 -6.92 8.07 7.97
CA GLY A 482 -6.33 7.60 9.23
C GLY A 482 -7.22 7.80 10.46
N ILE A 483 -8.50 8.11 10.28
CA ILE A 483 -9.44 8.40 11.39
C ILE A 483 -10.16 7.12 11.78
N TYR A 484 -9.85 6.59 12.97
CA TYR A 484 -10.41 5.36 13.52
C TYR A 484 -10.90 5.54 14.97
N ASP A 485 -10.25 6.37 15.76
CA ASP A 485 -10.47 6.46 17.21
C ASP A 485 -11.55 7.48 17.59
N THR A 486 -11.61 8.62 16.94
CA THR A 486 -12.59 9.68 17.26
C THR A 486 -14.04 9.21 17.12
N PRO A 487 -14.45 8.43 16.08
CA PRO A 487 -15.79 7.87 16.03
C PRO A 487 -16.10 6.96 17.23
N ARG A 488 -15.13 6.12 17.62
CA ARG A 488 -15.28 5.19 18.75
C ARG A 488 -15.42 5.90 20.09
N ARG A 489 -14.66 6.98 20.27
CA ARG A 489 -14.74 7.83 21.47
C ARG A 489 -16.13 8.46 21.63
N LEU A 490 -16.70 8.98 20.54
CA LEU A 490 -18.05 9.54 20.54
C LEU A 490 -19.11 8.46 20.85
N ILE A 491 -19.02 7.29 20.18
CA ILE A 491 -19.95 6.19 20.45
C ILE A 491 -19.88 5.75 21.92
N SER A 492 -18.67 5.59 22.46
CA SER A 492 -18.48 5.14 23.85
C SER A 492 -19.05 6.11 24.89
N LYS A 493 -19.18 7.40 24.54
CA LYS A 493 -19.86 8.40 25.39
C LYS A 493 -21.37 8.34 25.26
N ALA A 494 -21.87 8.15 24.04
CA ALA A 494 -23.30 8.16 23.74
C ALA A 494 -23.99 6.80 23.97
N ALA A 495 -23.25 5.67 23.91
CA ALA A 495 -23.80 4.31 23.92
C ALA A 495 -22.73 3.27 24.26
N SER A 496 -23.10 1.99 24.14
CA SER A 496 -22.12 0.88 24.16
C SER A 496 -21.62 0.55 22.75
N ILE A 497 -20.37 0.08 22.64
CA ILE A 497 -19.75 -0.29 21.37
C ILE A 497 -19.25 -1.74 21.39
N ALA A 498 -19.55 -2.49 20.34
CA ALA A 498 -18.97 -3.80 20.06
C ALA A 498 -18.14 -3.73 18.77
N GLU A 499 -16.97 -4.35 18.76
CA GLU A 499 -16.12 -4.36 17.58
C GLU A 499 -16.47 -5.52 16.64
N ALA A 500 -16.45 -5.24 15.35
CA ALA A 500 -16.53 -6.28 14.32
C ALA A 500 -15.23 -7.11 14.29
N PRO A 501 -15.27 -8.41 13.89
CA PRO A 501 -14.07 -9.23 13.75
C PRO A 501 -12.98 -8.60 12.87
N LYS A 502 -13.37 -7.91 11.80
CA LYS A 502 -12.48 -7.09 10.97
C LYS A 502 -12.92 -5.64 11.06
N ASN A 503 -12.19 -4.87 11.80
CA ASN A 503 -12.42 -3.45 12.05
C ASN A 503 -11.20 -2.61 11.67
N ARG A 504 -11.24 -1.30 11.83
CA ARG A 504 -10.17 -0.35 11.54
C ARG A 504 -9.61 -0.56 10.13
N GLU A 505 -8.29 -0.73 10.00
CA GLU A 505 -7.62 -1.00 8.70
C GLU A 505 -8.12 -2.29 8.04
N GLU A 506 -8.53 -3.27 8.85
CA GLU A 506 -9.02 -4.56 8.37
C GLU A 506 -10.48 -4.54 7.91
N SER A 507 -11.21 -3.44 8.12
CA SER A 507 -12.64 -3.32 7.74
C SER A 507 -12.91 -3.69 6.29
N ILE A 508 -14.07 -4.27 6.03
CA ILE A 508 -14.54 -4.64 4.68
C ILE A 508 -15.30 -3.45 4.09
N CYS A 509 -15.10 -3.15 2.81
CA CYS A 509 -15.82 -2.07 2.11
C CYS A 509 -17.33 -2.35 2.08
N CYS A 510 -18.15 -1.31 2.30
CA CYS A 510 -19.61 -1.41 2.28
C CYS A 510 -20.22 -1.81 0.91
N GLY A 511 -19.46 -1.74 -0.17
CA GLY A 511 -19.94 -2.03 -1.52
C GLY A 511 -20.57 -0.83 -2.25
N GLY A 512 -20.92 0.24 -1.56
CA GLY A 512 -21.55 1.43 -2.11
C GLY A 512 -20.62 2.44 -2.80
N SER A 513 -19.30 2.18 -2.87
CA SER A 513 -18.31 3.16 -3.34
C SER A 513 -18.63 3.78 -4.71
N LEU A 514 -18.46 5.09 -4.80
CA LEU A 514 -18.47 5.83 -6.07
C LEU A 514 -17.26 5.49 -6.98
N GLY A 515 -16.30 4.73 -6.46
CA GLY A 515 -15.08 4.36 -7.18
C GLY A 515 -15.30 3.41 -8.35
N SER A 516 -16.33 2.58 -8.35
CA SER A 516 -16.57 1.64 -9.45
C SER A 516 -17.38 2.26 -10.59
N LEU A 517 -16.86 2.16 -11.81
CA LEU A 517 -17.51 2.68 -13.02
C LEU A 517 -18.33 1.61 -13.76
N SER A 518 -17.97 0.33 -13.63
CA SER A 518 -18.55 -0.75 -14.43
C SER A 518 -18.94 -2.00 -13.65
N LEU A 519 -18.90 -1.95 -12.31
CA LEU A 519 -19.33 -3.09 -11.50
C LEU A 519 -20.84 -3.13 -11.43
N ASP A 520 -21.42 -4.27 -11.83
CA ASP A 520 -22.86 -4.49 -11.82
C ASP A 520 -23.43 -4.57 -10.39
N PHE A 521 -24.75 -4.40 -10.29
CA PHE A 521 -25.47 -4.37 -9.04
C PHE A 521 -25.32 -5.67 -8.23
N ARG A 522 -25.45 -6.84 -8.86
CA ARG A 522 -25.39 -8.15 -8.18
C ARG A 522 -24.01 -8.37 -7.52
N ARG A 523 -22.94 -7.91 -8.18
CA ARG A 523 -21.59 -8.01 -7.63
C ARG A 523 -21.37 -7.04 -6.48
N ARG A 524 -21.94 -5.82 -6.54
CA ARG A 524 -21.91 -4.88 -5.41
C ARG A 524 -22.64 -5.46 -4.20
N GLU A 525 -23.80 -6.05 -4.40
CA GLU A 525 -24.59 -6.71 -3.37
C GLU A 525 -23.79 -7.80 -2.65
N LYS A 526 -23.08 -8.69 -3.37
CA LYS A 526 -22.20 -9.70 -2.75
C LYS A 526 -21.12 -9.08 -1.86
N ILE A 527 -20.58 -7.91 -2.25
CA ILE A 527 -19.61 -7.19 -1.43
C ILE A 527 -20.27 -6.63 -0.17
N THR A 528 -21.48 -6.10 -0.31
CA THR A 528 -22.26 -5.55 0.81
C THR A 528 -22.62 -6.66 1.79
N GLN A 529 -23.09 -7.80 1.32
CA GLN A 529 -23.40 -8.96 2.17
C GLN A 529 -22.18 -9.45 2.95
N ALA A 530 -21.01 -9.58 2.29
CA ALA A 530 -19.77 -9.95 2.98
C ALA A 530 -19.34 -8.92 4.05
N SER A 531 -19.68 -7.63 3.85
CA SER A 531 -19.45 -6.59 4.85
C SER A 531 -20.43 -6.68 6.01
N LEU A 532 -21.70 -6.94 5.74
CA LEU A 532 -22.75 -7.15 6.77
C LEU A 532 -22.48 -8.41 7.60
N GLU A 533 -22.09 -9.53 6.98
CA GLU A 533 -21.69 -10.75 7.69
C GLU A 533 -20.56 -10.47 8.70
N ASN A 534 -19.57 -9.64 8.31
CA ASN A 534 -18.51 -9.23 9.23
C ASN A 534 -19.03 -8.37 10.39
N LEU A 535 -20.00 -7.47 10.15
CA LEU A 535 -20.60 -6.64 11.19
C LEU A 535 -21.51 -7.47 12.12
N TYR A 536 -22.25 -8.42 11.56
CA TYR A 536 -23.11 -9.35 12.29
C TYR A 536 -22.32 -10.33 13.18
N GLY A 537 -21.03 -10.53 12.92
CA GLY A 537 -20.12 -11.25 13.82
C GLY A 537 -19.92 -10.60 15.18
N SER A 538 -20.42 -9.37 15.39
CA SER A 538 -20.52 -8.68 16.69
C SER A 538 -21.86 -8.93 17.37
N LYS A 539 -21.90 -8.80 18.70
CA LYS A 539 -23.14 -8.88 19.52
C LYS A 539 -23.84 -7.51 19.65
N ALA A 540 -23.85 -6.71 18.58
CA ALA A 540 -24.44 -5.36 18.60
C ALA A 540 -25.91 -5.40 18.18
N ASP A 541 -26.71 -4.45 18.69
CA ASP A 541 -28.13 -4.28 18.35
C ASP A 541 -28.30 -3.55 17.01
N ALA A 542 -27.40 -2.61 16.72
CA ALA A 542 -27.48 -1.75 15.56
C ALA A 542 -26.10 -1.47 14.94
N ILE A 543 -26.10 -1.07 13.67
CA ILE A 543 -24.90 -0.66 12.93
C ILE A 543 -24.81 0.86 12.93
N VAL A 544 -23.61 1.37 13.20
CA VAL A 544 -23.30 2.79 13.04
C VAL A 544 -22.14 3.01 12.07
N THR A 545 -22.23 4.07 11.27
CA THR A 545 -21.19 4.50 10.34
C THR A 545 -21.04 6.01 10.36
N ALA A 546 -19.96 6.54 9.80
CA ALA A 546 -19.74 7.98 9.63
C ALA A 546 -19.55 8.31 8.12
N CYS A 547 -20.49 7.82 7.30
CA CYS A 547 -20.45 8.03 5.85
C CYS A 547 -21.85 7.88 5.25
N PRO A 548 -22.37 8.91 4.56
CA PRO A 548 -23.71 8.88 3.97
C PRO A 548 -23.90 7.77 2.97
N LEU A 549 -22.85 7.44 2.19
CA LEU A 549 -22.90 6.35 1.23
C LEU A 549 -22.92 4.97 1.90
N CYS A 550 -22.18 4.78 3.00
CA CYS A 550 -22.21 3.53 3.77
C CYS A 550 -23.58 3.37 4.44
N LEU A 551 -24.13 4.44 5.04
CA LEU A 551 -25.46 4.47 5.62
C LEU A 551 -26.52 4.02 4.61
N SER A 552 -26.59 4.71 3.46
CA SER A 552 -27.55 4.39 2.39
C SER A 552 -27.41 2.96 1.84
N THR A 553 -26.15 2.45 1.76
CA THR A 553 -25.89 1.10 1.27
C THR A 553 -26.36 0.04 2.27
N PHE A 554 -25.99 0.18 3.55
CA PHE A 554 -26.37 -0.80 4.57
C PHE A 554 -27.85 -0.75 4.92
N ALA A 555 -28.47 0.43 4.98
CA ALA A 555 -29.91 0.58 5.25
C ALA A 555 -30.79 -0.18 4.24
N ARG A 556 -30.26 -0.46 3.03
CA ARG A 556 -30.99 -1.21 2.00
C ARG A 556 -30.96 -2.73 2.19
N TYR A 557 -29.94 -3.26 2.88
CA TYR A 557 -29.66 -4.69 2.93
C TYR A 557 -29.52 -5.25 4.34
N SER A 558 -29.50 -4.40 5.38
CA SER A 558 -29.30 -4.82 6.77
C SER A 558 -30.61 -5.20 7.41
N ASP A 559 -30.59 -6.29 8.17
CA ASP A 559 -31.67 -6.71 9.07
C ASP A 559 -31.64 -5.97 10.42
N ARG A 560 -30.52 -5.28 10.73
CA ARG A 560 -30.37 -4.45 11.93
C ARG A 560 -30.55 -2.98 11.58
N PRO A 561 -31.01 -2.14 12.53
CA PRO A 561 -31.05 -0.69 12.35
C PRO A 561 -29.67 -0.16 11.97
N VAL A 562 -29.64 0.83 11.05
CA VAL A 562 -28.40 1.49 10.61
C VAL A 562 -28.55 2.99 10.84
N LYS A 563 -27.60 3.59 11.57
CA LYS A 563 -27.56 5.03 11.83
C LYS A 563 -26.24 5.65 11.42
N ASP A 564 -26.23 6.94 11.13
CA ASP A 564 -25.00 7.71 11.08
C ASP A 564 -24.61 8.15 12.51
N LEU A 565 -23.31 8.30 12.75
CA LEU A 565 -22.83 8.72 14.07
C LEU A 565 -23.34 10.11 14.48
N ALA A 566 -23.55 11.03 13.50
CA ALA A 566 -24.13 12.34 13.80
C ALA A 566 -25.53 12.23 14.40
N GLN A 567 -26.34 11.26 13.94
CA GLN A 567 -27.68 11.03 14.50
C GLN A 567 -27.62 10.55 15.94
N ILE A 568 -26.68 9.66 16.26
CA ILE A 568 -26.51 9.16 17.64
C ILE A 568 -26.05 10.29 18.57
N VAL A 569 -25.08 11.09 18.13
CA VAL A 569 -24.58 12.23 18.91
C VAL A 569 -25.72 13.24 19.15
N ASP A 570 -26.50 13.53 18.10
CA ASP A 570 -27.63 14.45 18.22
C ASP A 570 -28.70 13.93 19.19
N GLU A 571 -29.10 12.67 19.08
CA GLU A 571 -30.09 12.02 19.95
C GLU A 571 -29.66 11.97 21.42
N GLN A 572 -28.35 11.80 21.67
CA GLN A 572 -27.78 11.59 23.00
C GLN A 572 -27.15 12.85 23.61
N THR A 573 -27.27 14.02 22.98
CA THR A 573 -26.79 15.28 23.56
C THR A 573 -27.94 16.23 23.89
N LYS A 574 -27.85 16.88 25.04
CA LYS A 574 -28.76 17.95 25.45
C LYS A 574 -28.15 19.33 25.19
N PRO A 575 -28.96 20.37 24.97
CA PRO A 575 -28.49 21.75 25.00
C PRO A 575 -27.82 22.06 26.33
N ILE A 576 -26.77 22.87 26.29
CA ILE A 576 -26.11 23.39 27.49
C ILE A 576 -26.91 24.50 28.09
#